data_79774cd7b72a9b98736187dd0426715f
#
_entry.id   79774cd7b72a9b98736187dd0426715f
#
_cell.length_a   1.000
_cell.length_b   1.000
_cell.length_c   1.000
_cell.angle_alpha   90.00
_cell.angle_beta   90.00
_cell.angle_gamma   90.00
#
_symmetry.space_group_name_H-M   'P 1'
#
loop_
_entity.id
_entity.type
_entity.pdbx_description
1 polymer ?
#
loop_
_entity_poly.entity_id
_entity_poly.type
_entity_poly.pdbx_seq_one_letter_code
_entity_poly.pdbx_strand_id
1 'polypeptide(L)'
;SLLDEATAAAEAVGLCQRLDKTETNKIFISNSCNPQTIDLIKTRTEPFGLELLVGNEKEYLSKIEDNLICGVLAYPGTLGEVEDPSETISQIHKKNGKVILISDLLSLAKLKTPAELGADIAVGSSQRFGIPMGYGGPHAAFFATKEEFKRSMPGRIIGVSVDRHGKKAYRLSLQTREQHIRRDKATSNICTAQALLAIISAAYAIYH
;
A
#
# COMPACT_ATOMS: atom_id res chain seq x y z
N SER A 1 -6.38 -8.52 -1.62
CA SER A 1 -5.11 -8.82 -2.31
C SER A 1 -4.92 -7.94 -3.53
N LEU A 2 -3.68 -7.64 -3.84
CA LEU A 2 -3.24 -6.88 -5.01
C LEU A 2 -2.28 -7.74 -5.85
N LEU A 3 -1.90 -7.25 -7.05
CA LEU A 3 -1.06 -8.01 -7.98
C LEU A 3 0.33 -8.30 -7.42
N ASP A 4 1.05 -7.25 -7.03
CA ASP A 4 2.39 -7.30 -6.48
C ASP A 4 2.66 -6.07 -5.59
N GLU A 5 3.83 -5.99 -5.00
CA GLU A 5 4.26 -4.89 -4.14
C GLU A 5 4.22 -3.54 -4.86
N ALA A 6 4.78 -3.46 -6.05
CA ALA A 6 4.86 -2.22 -6.81
C ALA A 6 3.47 -1.68 -7.17
N THR A 7 2.56 -2.57 -7.60
CA THR A 7 1.16 -2.22 -7.86
C THR A 7 0.46 -1.77 -6.59
N ALA A 8 0.70 -2.45 -5.46
CA ALA A 8 0.10 -2.07 -4.18
C ALA A 8 0.59 -0.69 -3.72
N ALA A 9 1.88 -0.39 -3.88
CA ALA A 9 2.44 0.93 -3.57
C ALA A 9 1.85 2.02 -4.46
N ALA A 10 1.75 1.78 -5.78
CA ALA A 10 1.14 2.74 -6.70
C ALA A 10 -0.36 2.99 -6.41
N GLU A 11 -1.12 1.95 -6.05
CA GLU A 11 -2.51 2.11 -5.61
C GLU A 11 -2.63 2.88 -4.28
N ALA A 12 -1.65 2.71 -3.39
CA ALA A 12 -1.58 3.48 -2.14
C ALA A 12 -1.31 4.97 -2.41
N VAL A 13 -0.43 5.30 -3.35
CA VAL A 13 -0.21 6.68 -3.81
C VAL A 13 -1.50 7.27 -4.37
N GLY A 14 -2.21 6.54 -5.23
CA GLY A 14 -3.51 6.97 -5.76
C GLY A 14 -4.57 7.15 -4.67
N LEU A 15 -4.55 6.34 -3.61
CA LEU A 15 -5.40 6.56 -2.43
C LEU A 15 -5.05 7.89 -1.73
N CYS A 16 -3.76 8.15 -1.48
CA CYS A 16 -3.30 9.38 -0.85
C CYS A 16 -3.68 10.61 -1.66
N GLN A 17 -3.53 10.56 -2.99
CA GLN A 17 -3.94 11.63 -3.89
C GLN A 17 -5.44 11.95 -3.78
N ARG A 18 -6.30 10.91 -3.71
CA ARG A 18 -7.76 11.11 -3.52
C ARG A 18 -8.13 11.67 -2.15
N LEU A 19 -7.28 11.48 -1.16
CA LEU A 19 -7.48 11.97 0.22
C LEU A 19 -6.84 13.35 0.46
N ASP A 20 -5.96 13.77 -0.44
CA ASP A 20 -5.26 15.05 -0.30
C ASP A 20 -6.22 16.23 -0.42
N LYS A 21 -5.99 17.25 0.42
CA LYS A 21 -6.75 18.49 0.46
C LYS A 21 -5.85 19.72 0.35
N THR A 22 -4.55 19.51 0.17
CA THR A 22 -3.54 20.56 0.19
C THR A 22 -3.26 21.14 -1.20
N GLU A 23 -3.83 20.52 -2.24
CA GLU A 23 -3.61 20.88 -3.65
C GLU A 23 -2.14 20.82 -4.10
N THR A 24 -1.29 20.11 -3.33
CA THR A 24 0.08 19.82 -3.74
C THR A 24 0.12 18.74 -4.80
N ASN A 25 1.18 18.72 -5.61
CA ASN A 25 1.43 17.63 -6.56
C ASN A 25 2.69 16.82 -6.19
N LYS A 26 3.28 17.04 -5.00
CA LYS A 26 4.56 16.46 -4.61
C LYS A 26 4.40 15.17 -3.84
N ILE A 27 5.21 14.17 -4.21
CA ILE A 27 5.32 12.88 -3.56
C ILE A 27 6.78 12.62 -3.24
N PHE A 28 7.09 12.28 -2.00
CA PHE A 28 8.42 11.81 -1.62
C PHE A 28 8.50 10.29 -1.73
N ILE A 29 9.59 9.77 -2.32
CA ILE A 29 9.88 8.34 -2.37
C ILE A 29 11.30 8.11 -1.89
N SER A 30 11.45 7.26 -0.87
CA SER A 30 12.76 6.83 -0.40
C SER A 30 13.51 6.06 -1.49
N ASN A 31 14.78 6.32 -1.66
CA ASN A 31 15.64 5.54 -2.53
C ASN A 31 15.98 4.15 -1.96
N SER A 32 15.56 3.85 -0.73
CA SER A 32 15.57 2.49 -0.16
C SER A 32 14.45 1.58 -0.68
N CYS A 33 13.46 2.14 -1.41
CA CYS A 33 12.45 1.35 -2.10
C CYS A 33 13.04 0.59 -3.29
N ASN A 34 12.45 -0.57 -3.62
CA ASN A 34 12.85 -1.34 -4.80
C ASN A 34 12.75 -0.51 -6.09
N PRO A 35 13.77 -0.54 -6.97
CA PRO A 35 13.78 0.26 -8.21
C PRO A 35 12.53 0.07 -9.06
N GLN A 36 12.06 -1.17 -9.24
CA GLN A 36 10.83 -1.47 -9.98
C GLN A 36 9.58 -0.86 -9.34
N THR A 37 9.56 -0.72 -8.03
CA THR A 37 8.45 -0.06 -7.31
C THR A 37 8.46 1.44 -7.59
N ILE A 38 9.63 2.07 -7.58
CA ILE A 38 9.81 3.49 -7.93
C ILE A 38 9.36 3.74 -9.38
N ASP A 39 9.81 2.90 -10.31
CA ASP A 39 9.49 3.03 -11.74
C ASP A 39 7.99 2.86 -12.01
N LEU A 40 7.35 1.92 -11.33
CA LEU A 40 5.90 1.73 -11.50
C LEU A 40 5.11 2.91 -10.91
N ILE A 41 5.49 3.42 -9.74
CA ILE A 41 4.87 4.63 -9.18
C ILE A 41 5.02 5.79 -10.16
N LYS A 42 6.21 5.99 -10.73
CA LYS A 42 6.45 7.02 -11.75
C LYS A 42 5.49 6.88 -12.92
N THR A 43 5.43 5.69 -13.52
CA THR A 43 4.54 5.40 -14.66
C THR A 43 3.07 5.69 -14.35
N ARG A 44 2.64 5.39 -13.12
CA ARG A 44 1.24 5.55 -12.70
C ARG A 44 0.89 7.00 -12.31
N THR A 45 1.85 7.81 -11.93
CA THR A 45 1.66 9.18 -11.45
C THR A 45 1.89 10.23 -12.54
N GLU A 46 2.71 9.93 -13.54
CA GLU A 46 3.01 10.83 -14.67
C GLU A 46 1.77 11.40 -15.37
N PRO A 47 0.73 10.60 -15.71
CA PRO A 47 -0.48 11.12 -16.34
C PRO A 47 -1.27 12.13 -15.51
N PHE A 48 -1.04 12.16 -14.19
CA PHE A 48 -1.68 13.08 -13.26
C PHE A 48 -0.85 14.34 -12.96
N GLY A 49 0.31 14.50 -13.61
CA GLY A 49 1.20 15.63 -13.40
C GLY A 49 1.81 15.70 -11.98
N LEU A 50 1.97 14.54 -11.32
CA LEU A 50 2.56 14.48 -9.98
C LEU A 50 4.10 14.54 -10.06
N GLU A 51 4.69 15.30 -9.16
CA GLU A 51 6.15 15.46 -9.04
C GLU A 51 6.70 14.45 -8.02
N LEU A 52 7.59 13.58 -8.48
CA LEU A 52 8.26 12.60 -7.64
C LEU A 52 9.63 13.11 -7.17
N LEU A 53 9.79 13.19 -5.86
CA LEU A 53 11.03 13.56 -5.19
C LEU A 53 11.66 12.27 -4.64
N VAL A 54 12.56 11.67 -5.42
CA VAL A 54 13.22 10.41 -5.06
C VAL A 54 14.59 10.70 -4.42
N GLY A 55 14.82 10.19 -3.22
CA GLY A 55 16.12 10.40 -2.55
C GLY A 55 16.22 9.82 -1.15
N ASN A 56 17.33 10.10 -0.51
CA ASN A 56 17.57 9.74 0.87
C ASN A 56 16.71 10.60 1.81
N GLU A 57 16.10 10.00 2.81
CA GLU A 57 15.15 10.64 3.72
C GLU A 57 15.80 11.81 4.48
N LYS A 58 16.97 11.56 5.04
CA LYS A 58 17.69 12.54 5.90
C LYS A 58 18.12 13.78 5.11
N GLU A 59 18.45 13.59 3.82
CA GLU A 59 18.92 14.69 2.97
C GLU A 59 17.79 15.47 2.31
N TYR A 60 16.75 14.77 1.87
CA TYR A 60 15.68 15.36 1.05
C TYR A 60 14.54 15.96 1.85
N LEU A 61 14.05 15.27 2.89
CA LEU A 61 12.88 15.75 3.63
C LEU A 61 13.12 17.09 4.33
N SER A 62 14.34 17.34 4.79
CA SER A 62 14.69 18.62 5.41
C SER A 62 14.66 19.79 4.43
N LYS A 63 14.85 19.53 3.12
CA LYS A 63 14.87 20.51 2.05
C LYS A 63 13.51 20.77 1.40
N ILE A 64 12.53 19.92 1.66
CA ILE A 64 11.17 20.09 1.15
C ILE A 64 10.44 21.07 2.08
N GLU A 65 10.14 22.25 1.62
CA GLU A 65 9.36 23.25 2.38
C GLU A 65 7.86 23.10 2.21
N ASP A 66 7.43 22.54 1.07
CA ASP A 66 6.03 22.39 0.69
C ASP A 66 5.34 21.21 1.35
N ASN A 67 4.02 21.18 1.23
CA ASN A 67 3.20 20.03 1.57
C ASN A 67 3.51 18.84 0.67
N LEU A 68 3.25 17.64 1.16
CA LEU A 68 3.34 16.38 0.42
C LEU A 68 1.98 15.71 0.34
N ILE A 69 1.67 15.08 -0.78
CA ILE A 69 0.55 14.13 -0.87
C ILE A 69 0.85 12.93 0.03
N CYS A 70 2.05 12.34 -0.16
CA CYS A 70 2.52 11.22 0.66
C CYS A 70 4.04 11.08 0.60
N GLY A 71 4.56 10.28 1.55
CA GLY A 71 5.89 9.70 1.51
C GLY A 71 5.81 8.18 1.42
N VAL A 72 6.63 7.58 0.55
CA VAL A 72 6.75 6.13 0.36
C VAL A 72 8.09 5.68 0.92
N LEU A 73 8.07 4.79 1.88
CA LEU A 73 9.24 4.27 2.60
C LEU A 73 9.28 2.74 2.50
N ALA A 74 10.45 2.15 2.54
CA ALA A 74 10.64 0.69 2.62
C ALA A 74 11.18 0.27 4.00
N TYR A 75 10.67 -0.84 4.52
CA TYR A 75 11.05 -1.38 5.83
C TYR A 75 10.85 -2.90 5.89
N PRO A 76 11.91 -3.67 5.75
CA PRO A 76 13.31 -3.30 5.42
C PRO A 76 13.48 -2.64 4.04
N GLY A 77 14.60 -1.96 3.84
CA GLY A 77 14.98 -1.40 2.55
C GLY A 77 15.50 -2.45 1.56
N THR A 78 15.74 -2.03 0.31
CA THR A 78 16.15 -2.88 -0.82
C THR A 78 17.47 -3.62 -0.57
N LEU A 79 18.42 -3.00 0.15
CA LEU A 79 19.71 -3.61 0.47
C LEU A 79 19.68 -4.38 1.80
N GLY A 80 18.50 -4.54 2.40
CA GLY A 80 18.31 -5.25 3.67
C GLY A 80 18.56 -4.37 4.91
N GLU A 81 18.70 -3.08 4.74
CA GLU A 81 18.83 -2.13 5.85
C GLU A 81 17.54 -2.05 6.67
N VAL A 82 17.72 -2.04 8.00
CA VAL A 82 16.63 -1.92 8.97
C VAL A 82 16.90 -0.70 9.85
N GLU A 83 16.44 0.44 9.41
CA GLU A 83 16.46 1.69 10.21
C GLU A 83 15.05 1.96 10.75
N ASP A 84 14.97 2.55 11.96
CA ASP A 84 13.68 2.98 12.53
C ASP A 84 13.17 4.21 11.76
N PRO A 85 12.06 4.12 11.01
CA PRO A 85 11.57 5.21 10.18
C PRO A 85 10.72 6.23 10.94
N SER A 86 10.58 6.14 12.27
CA SER A 86 9.65 6.95 13.06
C SER A 86 9.88 8.45 12.90
N GLU A 87 11.13 8.90 12.85
CA GLU A 87 11.46 10.31 12.64
C GLU A 87 11.05 10.78 11.22
N THR A 88 11.36 9.99 10.20
CA THR A 88 10.97 10.23 8.80
C THR A 88 9.45 10.32 8.67
N ILE A 89 8.72 9.41 9.29
CA ILE A 89 7.25 9.41 9.34
C ILE A 89 6.74 10.71 9.95
N SER A 90 7.30 11.12 11.08
CA SER A 90 6.93 12.38 11.74
C SER A 90 7.18 13.60 10.85
N GLN A 91 8.30 13.63 10.12
CA GLN A 91 8.63 14.72 9.19
C GLN A 91 7.65 14.80 8.01
N ILE A 92 7.25 13.66 7.44
CA ILE A 92 6.24 13.59 6.37
C ILE A 92 4.88 14.10 6.89
N HIS A 93 4.46 13.68 8.07
CA HIS A 93 3.21 14.14 8.69
C HIS A 93 3.21 15.66 8.95
N LYS A 94 4.34 16.24 9.36
CA LYS A 94 4.48 17.71 9.51
C LYS A 94 4.27 18.48 8.20
N LYS A 95 4.44 17.81 7.06
CA LYS A 95 4.19 18.33 5.71
C LYS A 95 2.80 17.93 5.18
N ASN A 96 1.88 17.56 6.06
CA ASN A 96 0.53 17.08 5.77
C ASN A 96 0.47 15.80 4.91
N GLY A 97 1.62 15.18 4.60
CA GLY A 97 1.72 13.95 3.81
C GLY A 97 1.21 12.72 4.57
N LYS A 98 0.60 11.78 3.84
CA LYS A 98 0.34 10.43 4.34
C LYS A 98 1.58 9.57 4.19
N VAL A 99 1.76 8.57 5.05
CA VAL A 99 2.90 7.65 4.99
C VAL A 99 2.46 6.28 4.51
N ILE A 100 3.09 5.85 3.42
CA ILE A 100 2.99 4.50 2.87
C ILE A 100 4.26 3.76 3.26
N LEU A 101 4.13 2.69 4.05
CA LEU A 101 5.26 1.85 4.44
C LEU A 101 5.19 0.51 3.70
N ILE A 102 6.17 0.27 2.84
CA ILE A 102 6.34 -1.01 2.15
C ILE A 102 7.03 -1.95 3.13
N SER A 103 6.41 -3.08 3.45
CA SER A 103 6.90 -3.99 4.49
C SER A 103 6.91 -5.44 4.04
N ASP A 104 7.89 -6.18 4.52
CA ASP A 104 7.90 -7.64 4.43
C ASP A 104 7.14 -8.22 5.63
N LEU A 105 6.03 -8.91 5.37
CA LEU A 105 5.19 -9.50 6.43
C LEU A 105 5.97 -10.40 7.40
N LEU A 106 6.93 -11.18 6.89
CA LEU A 106 7.69 -12.09 7.72
C LEU A 106 8.66 -11.33 8.66
N SER A 107 9.18 -10.19 8.23
CA SER A 107 10.03 -9.35 9.07
C SER A 107 9.29 -8.77 10.27
N LEU A 108 7.98 -8.55 10.15
CA LEU A 108 7.13 -8.00 11.22
C LEU A 108 6.94 -8.95 12.41
N ALA A 109 7.36 -10.22 12.29
CA ALA A 109 7.48 -11.13 13.44
C ALA A 109 8.60 -10.70 14.43
N LYS A 110 9.51 -9.84 14.02
CA LYS A 110 10.66 -9.36 14.81
C LYS A 110 10.72 -7.83 14.89
N LEU A 111 10.24 -7.14 13.91
CA LEU A 111 10.30 -5.68 13.79
C LEU A 111 8.98 -5.05 14.25
N LYS A 112 9.02 -3.76 14.60
CA LYS A 112 7.81 -2.99 14.88
C LYS A 112 6.88 -3.00 13.67
N THR A 113 5.60 -3.07 13.94
CA THR A 113 4.59 -3.02 12.87
C THR A 113 4.47 -1.60 12.28
N PRO A 114 4.02 -1.47 11.01
CA PRO A 114 3.73 -0.17 10.41
C PRO A 114 2.82 0.73 11.27
N ALA A 115 1.84 0.16 11.94
CA ALA A 115 0.94 0.89 12.82
C ALA A 115 1.65 1.44 14.06
N GLU A 116 2.52 0.67 14.71
CA GLU A 116 3.33 1.12 15.85
C GLU A 116 4.32 2.22 15.47
N LEU A 117 4.81 2.19 14.22
CA LEU A 117 5.67 3.23 13.65
C LEU A 117 4.90 4.50 13.24
N GLY A 118 3.57 4.44 13.19
CA GLY A 118 2.72 5.58 12.82
C GLY A 118 2.39 5.70 11.34
N ALA A 119 2.67 4.68 10.52
CA ALA A 119 2.31 4.68 9.10
C ALA A 119 0.78 4.72 8.91
N ASP A 120 0.33 5.34 7.81
CA ASP A 120 -1.07 5.46 7.46
C ASP A 120 -1.55 4.28 6.61
N ILE A 121 -0.65 3.76 5.77
CA ILE A 121 -0.89 2.67 4.84
C ILE A 121 0.31 1.72 4.90
N ALA A 122 0.04 0.43 4.93
CA ALA A 122 1.05 -0.61 4.81
C ALA A 122 0.74 -1.47 3.58
N VAL A 123 1.76 -1.69 2.75
CA VAL A 123 1.68 -2.53 1.55
C VAL A 123 2.92 -3.43 1.47
N GLY A 124 2.87 -4.45 0.66
CA GLY A 124 4.03 -5.30 0.40
C GLY A 124 3.64 -6.60 -0.28
N SER A 125 4.64 -7.41 -0.60
CA SER A 125 4.44 -8.74 -1.15
C SER A 125 4.06 -9.73 -0.07
N SER A 126 3.13 -10.64 -0.37
CA SER A 126 2.83 -11.81 0.47
C SER A 126 3.58 -13.07 0.03
N GLN A 127 4.51 -12.98 -0.91
CA GLN A 127 5.19 -14.14 -1.48
C GLN A 127 5.93 -14.99 -0.44
N ARG A 128 6.50 -14.37 0.58
CA ARG A 128 7.19 -15.07 1.68
C ARG A 128 6.24 -15.86 2.59
N PHE A 129 4.95 -15.71 2.41
CA PHE A 129 3.93 -16.52 3.09
C PHE A 129 3.51 -17.70 2.22
N GLY A 130 4.47 -18.57 1.88
CA GLY A 130 4.23 -19.86 1.26
C GLY A 130 3.90 -19.83 -0.25
N ILE A 131 4.01 -18.69 -0.93
CA ILE A 131 3.78 -18.62 -2.38
C ILE A 131 5.05 -19.05 -3.10
N PRO A 132 5.01 -20.14 -3.94
CA PRO A 132 6.18 -20.62 -4.67
C PRO A 132 6.61 -19.61 -5.74
N MET A 133 7.91 -19.55 -6.00
CA MET A 133 8.48 -18.64 -7.01
C MET A 133 8.07 -18.99 -8.44
N GLY A 134 7.87 -20.28 -8.75
CA GLY A 134 7.24 -20.77 -9.99
C GLY A 134 7.73 -20.11 -11.28
N TYR A 135 9.03 -20.09 -11.51
CA TYR A 135 9.66 -19.45 -12.68
C TYR A 135 9.40 -17.93 -12.80
N GLY A 136 9.37 -17.22 -11.69
CA GLY A 136 9.25 -15.77 -11.67
C GLY A 136 7.81 -15.22 -11.59
N GLY A 137 6.85 -16.07 -11.39
CA GLY A 137 5.46 -15.73 -11.08
C GLY A 137 5.03 -16.63 -9.99
N PRO A 138 3.76 -16.81 -9.64
CA PRO A 138 2.80 -15.74 -9.45
C PRO A 138 3.09 -14.91 -8.18
N HIS A 139 2.57 -13.70 -8.12
CA HIS A 139 2.69 -12.82 -6.97
C HIS A 139 1.33 -12.50 -6.37
N ALA A 140 1.32 -12.14 -5.09
CA ALA A 140 0.23 -11.46 -4.43
C ALA A 140 0.79 -10.41 -3.47
N ALA A 141 0.05 -9.34 -3.28
CA ALA A 141 0.38 -8.29 -2.34
C ALA A 141 -0.75 -8.07 -1.34
N PHE A 142 -0.40 -7.50 -0.20
CA PHE A 142 -1.37 -7.03 0.78
C PHE A 142 -1.48 -5.50 0.75
N PHE A 143 -2.58 -5.02 1.29
CA PHE A 143 -2.85 -3.60 1.47
C PHE A 143 -3.64 -3.44 2.77
N ALA A 144 -3.08 -2.69 3.70
CA ALA A 144 -3.71 -2.36 4.97
C ALA A 144 -3.69 -0.85 5.17
N THR A 145 -4.73 -0.30 5.78
CA THR A 145 -4.85 1.14 6.01
C THR A 145 -5.71 1.42 7.25
N LYS A 146 -5.68 2.65 7.72
CA LYS A 146 -6.53 3.12 8.81
C LYS A 146 -8.01 3.00 8.43
N GLU A 147 -8.85 2.76 9.43
CA GLU A 147 -10.31 2.59 9.27
C GLU A 147 -10.96 3.78 8.55
N GLU A 148 -10.51 4.98 8.82
CA GLU A 148 -11.03 6.20 8.19
C GLU A 148 -10.87 6.24 6.67
N PHE A 149 -9.89 5.52 6.09
CA PHE A 149 -9.61 5.49 4.66
C PHE A 149 -10.33 4.36 3.91
N LYS A 150 -11.04 3.49 4.61
CA LYS A 150 -11.68 2.29 4.02
C LYS A 150 -12.57 2.58 2.80
N ARG A 151 -13.21 3.75 2.76
CA ARG A 151 -14.10 4.14 1.64
C ARG A 151 -13.36 4.52 0.38
N SER A 152 -12.08 4.90 0.49
CA SER A 152 -11.22 5.29 -0.64
C SER A 152 -10.23 4.19 -1.02
N MET A 153 -10.21 3.09 -0.29
CA MET A 153 -9.32 1.96 -0.48
C MET A 153 -9.58 1.29 -1.84
N PRO A 154 -8.53 0.88 -2.59
CA PRO A 154 -8.71 0.11 -3.81
C PRO A 154 -9.26 -1.29 -3.52
N GLY A 155 -9.94 -1.88 -4.52
CA GLY A 155 -10.46 -3.25 -4.44
C GLY A 155 -11.77 -3.37 -3.66
N ARG A 156 -12.08 -4.61 -3.29
CA ARG A 156 -13.33 -5.00 -2.65
C ARG A 156 -13.11 -5.28 -1.17
N ILE A 157 -14.09 -4.91 -0.34
CA ILE A 157 -14.09 -5.26 1.08
C ILE A 157 -15.26 -6.18 1.37
N ILE A 158 -14.97 -7.32 1.97
CA ILE A 158 -15.95 -8.30 2.43
C ILE A 158 -16.32 -7.99 3.89
N GLY A 159 -17.61 -7.91 4.15
CA GLY A 159 -18.15 -7.71 5.50
C GLY A 159 -18.84 -8.97 6.02
N VAL A 160 -18.88 -9.07 7.34
CA VAL A 160 -19.65 -10.09 8.04
C VAL A 160 -21.11 -9.65 8.14
N SER A 161 -22.02 -10.55 7.83
CA SER A 161 -23.46 -10.36 7.88
C SER A 161 -24.13 -11.64 8.42
N VAL A 162 -25.42 -11.71 8.33
CA VAL A 162 -26.20 -12.93 8.61
C VAL A 162 -27.08 -13.28 7.41
N ASP A 163 -27.31 -14.57 7.21
CA ASP A 163 -28.25 -15.07 6.20
C ASP A 163 -29.72 -14.95 6.68
N ARG A 164 -30.64 -15.39 5.86
CA ARG A 164 -32.10 -15.41 6.20
C ARG A 164 -32.47 -16.27 7.41
N HIS A 165 -31.56 -17.16 7.83
CA HIS A 165 -31.73 -18.03 8.99
C HIS A 165 -30.99 -17.55 10.23
N GLY A 166 -30.37 -16.33 10.17
CA GLY A 166 -29.58 -15.77 11.26
C GLY A 166 -28.18 -16.36 11.40
N LYS A 167 -27.71 -17.19 10.46
CA LYS A 167 -26.36 -17.76 10.47
C LYS A 167 -25.37 -16.76 9.90
N LYS A 168 -24.12 -16.79 10.42
CA LYS A 168 -23.02 -15.98 9.92
C LYS A 168 -22.84 -16.18 8.41
N ALA A 169 -22.82 -15.09 7.67
CA ALA A 169 -22.61 -15.05 6.23
C ALA A 169 -21.65 -13.91 5.85
N TYR A 170 -21.06 -14.00 4.67
CA TYR A 170 -20.17 -12.97 4.14
C TYR A 170 -20.81 -12.31 2.91
N ARG A 171 -20.59 -11.00 2.77
CA ARG A 171 -21.05 -10.26 1.60
C ARG A 171 -20.08 -9.15 1.23
N LEU A 172 -20.16 -8.68 -0.01
CA LEU A 172 -19.48 -7.45 -0.43
C LEU A 172 -20.07 -6.25 0.31
N SER A 173 -19.23 -5.57 1.09
CA SER A 173 -19.64 -4.40 1.89
C SER A 173 -19.38 -3.09 1.17
N LEU A 174 -18.27 -2.98 0.45
CA LEU A 174 -17.87 -1.78 -0.27
C LEU A 174 -17.46 -2.16 -1.69
N GLN A 175 -18.37 -1.95 -2.65
CA GLN A 175 -18.18 -2.31 -4.06
C GLN A 175 -18.44 -1.15 -5.03
N THR A 176 -18.83 0.02 -4.54
CA THR A 176 -19.17 1.18 -5.38
C THR A 176 -17.98 1.75 -6.16
N ARG A 177 -16.79 1.18 -5.98
CA ARG A 177 -15.55 1.54 -6.65
C ARG A 177 -15.25 0.69 -7.88
N GLU A 178 -16.06 -0.32 -8.13
CA GLU A 178 -15.86 -1.26 -9.22
C GLU A 178 -16.12 -0.59 -10.58
N GLN A 179 -15.31 -0.95 -11.57
CA GLN A 179 -15.39 -0.40 -12.92
C GLN A 179 -16.76 -0.63 -13.57
N HIS A 180 -17.38 -1.79 -13.37
CA HIS A 180 -18.69 -2.09 -13.93
C HIS A 180 -19.83 -1.25 -13.34
N ILE A 181 -19.59 -0.59 -12.17
CA ILE A 181 -20.55 0.32 -11.52
C ILE A 181 -20.20 1.77 -11.82
N ARG A 182 -18.95 2.16 -11.61
CA ARG A 182 -18.48 3.55 -11.68
C ARG A 182 -17.85 3.93 -13.01
N ARG A 183 -17.55 2.98 -13.88
CA ARG A 183 -16.91 3.17 -15.19
C ARG A 183 -15.59 3.94 -15.08
N ASP A 184 -15.48 5.09 -15.70
CA ASP A 184 -14.34 6.01 -15.67
C ASP A 184 -14.03 6.58 -14.28
N LYS A 185 -15.02 6.59 -13.39
CA LYS A 185 -14.89 7.06 -12.00
C LYS A 185 -14.50 5.95 -11.00
N ALA A 186 -14.18 4.75 -11.49
CA ALA A 186 -13.70 3.67 -10.64
C ALA A 186 -12.35 4.05 -10.00
N THR A 187 -12.16 3.69 -8.73
CA THR A 187 -10.90 3.98 -8.01
C THR A 187 -9.77 3.06 -8.40
N SER A 188 -10.10 1.86 -8.90
CA SER A 188 -9.12 0.85 -9.31
C SER A 188 -9.77 -0.18 -10.22
N ASN A 189 -8.97 -0.77 -11.10
CA ASN A 189 -9.34 -1.87 -11.99
C ASN A 189 -8.66 -3.19 -11.56
N ILE A 190 -8.47 -3.40 -10.27
CA ILE A 190 -7.81 -4.60 -9.74
C ILE A 190 -8.68 -5.82 -10.02
N CYS A 191 -8.05 -6.83 -10.65
CA CYS A 191 -8.67 -8.11 -10.98
C CYS A 191 -8.52 -9.12 -9.82
N THR A 192 -9.19 -10.27 -9.92
CA THR A 192 -9.25 -11.33 -8.91
C THR A 192 -8.21 -12.46 -9.13
N ALA A 193 -7.22 -12.27 -10.00
CA ALA A 193 -6.21 -13.28 -10.33
C ALA A 193 -5.45 -13.81 -9.09
N GLN A 194 -5.30 -13.02 -8.04
CA GLN A 194 -4.56 -13.34 -6.83
C GLN A 194 -5.38 -14.08 -5.75
N ALA A 195 -6.60 -14.50 -6.04
CA ALA A 195 -7.47 -15.12 -5.03
C ALA A 195 -6.86 -16.38 -4.40
N LEU A 196 -6.34 -17.31 -5.21
CA LEU A 196 -5.68 -18.52 -4.70
C LEU A 196 -4.43 -18.18 -3.90
N LEU A 197 -3.63 -17.24 -4.35
CA LEU A 197 -2.38 -16.85 -3.68
C LEU A 197 -2.68 -16.18 -2.33
N ALA A 198 -3.73 -15.38 -2.24
CA ALA A 198 -4.19 -14.81 -0.98
C ALA A 198 -4.64 -15.88 0.02
N ILE A 199 -5.30 -16.95 -0.48
CA ILE A 199 -5.69 -18.12 0.35
C ILE A 199 -4.45 -18.86 0.84
N ILE A 200 -3.46 -19.09 -0.03
CA ILE A 200 -2.18 -19.73 0.34
C ILE A 200 -1.48 -18.91 1.44
N SER A 201 -1.37 -17.59 1.25
CA SER A 201 -0.73 -16.70 2.23
C SER A 201 -1.48 -16.69 3.57
N ALA A 202 -2.82 -16.69 3.54
CA ALA A 202 -3.63 -16.76 4.74
C ALA A 202 -3.46 -18.10 5.47
N ALA A 203 -3.44 -19.21 4.73
CA ALA A 203 -3.20 -20.53 5.29
C ALA A 203 -1.80 -20.63 5.92
N TYR A 204 -0.77 -20.10 5.25
CA TYR A 204 0.58 -20.02 5.82
C TYR A 204 0.58 -19.31 7.17
N ALA A 205 -0.04 -18.13 7.24
CA ALA A 205 -0.11 -17.33 8.47
C ALA A 205 -0.91 -18.02 9.61
N ILE A 206 -1.82 -18.96 9.28
CA ILE A 206 -2.59 -19.69 10.29
C ILE A 206 -1.80 -20.88 10.83
N TYR A 207 -1.00 -21.55 9.99
CA TYR A 207 -0.33 -22.80 10.34
C TYR A 207 1.12 -22.63 10.81
N HIS A 208 1.71 -21.48 10.63
CA HIS A 208 3.08 -21.14 11.01
C HIS A 208 3.15 -19.91 11.92
#